data_4330f83f7f145e6b58961589f27edc2f
#
_entry.id   4330f83f7f145e6b58961589f27edc2f
#
_cell.length_a   1.000
_cell.length_b   1.000
_cell.length_c   1.000
_cell.angle_alpha   90.00
_cell.angle_beta   90.00
_cell.angle_gamma   90.00
#
_symmetry.space_group_name_H-M   'P 1'
#
loop_
_entity.id
_entity.type
_entity.pdbx_description
1 polymer ?
#
loop_
_entity_poly.entity_id
_entity_poly.type
_entity_poly.pdbx_seq_one_letter_code
_entity_poly.pdbx_strand_id
1 'polypeptide(L)'
;QEQREWTDFKGRLDRSHYMRLYQKGIRFRVPFPEVTYQNGVLTAAAPYSGAVIRYTADGNEPTCFSPLYTGEIKTEQPENYRFKTFFTPHWGSIAVGIEKYLHPEMKVTTTIDAHPKCPAQLLADGNEKTFFRSNRRVKDGDTVLFEFEKPLDCRKITIKSGAYQPSHYIITHAIVEISTDGERFIRSGWFDAEGDSEVICTVPIKALRIVFTEP
;
A
#
# COMPACT_ATOMS: atom_id res chain seq x y z
N GLN A 1 -4.42 24.29 18.93
CA GLN A 1 -5.63 25.05 18.59
C GLN A 1 -6.18 24.60 17.25
N GLU A 2 -5.44 24.62 16.15
CA GLU A 2 -5.84 24.17 14.81
C GLU A 2 -6.39 22.73 14.77
N GLN A 3 -5.78 21.82 15.52
CA GLN A 3 -6.19 20.41 15.56
C GLN A 3 -7.56 20.22 16.26
N ARG A 4 -7.87 21.06 17.25
CA ARG A 4 -9.21 21.09 17.89
C ARG A 4 -10.27 21.64 16.95
N GLU A 5 -9.98 22.70 16.23
CA GLU A 5 -10.88 23.33 15.27
C GLU A 5 -11.20 22.38 14.10
N TRP A 6 -10.20 21.62 13.64
CA TRP A 6 -10.38 20.60 12.60
C TRP A 6 -11.26 19.44 13.07
N THR A 7 -11.05 18.95 14.29
CA THR A 7 -11.85 17.86 14.87
C THR A 7 -13.30 18.29 15.08
N ASP A 8 -13.52 19.52 15.58
CA ASP A 8 -14.83 20.10 15.76
C ASP A 8 -15.55 20.33 14.41
N PHE A 9 -14.83 20.82 13.39
CA PHE A 9 -15.36 20.94 12.04
C PHE A 9 -15.77 19.58 11.46
N LYS A 10 -14.92 18.56 11.58
CA LYS A 10 -15.25 17.19 11.14
C LYS A 10 -16.49 16.63 11.85
N GLY A 11 -16.60 16.85 13.16
CA GLY A 11 -17.72 16.37 13.95
C GLY A 11 -19.07 16.99 13.54
N ARG A 12 -19.04 18.16 12.91
CA ARG A 12 -20.24 18.85 12.40
C ARG A 12 -20.64 18.42 11.00
N LEU A 13 -19.73 17.73 10.27
CA LEU A 13 -20.06 17.19 8.95
C LEU A 13 -20.87 15.92 9.11
N ASP A 14 -22.08 15.92 8.62
CA ASP A 14 -22.97 14.76 8.55
C ASP A 14 -23.40 14.48 7.11
N ARG A 15 -24.19 13.43 6.93
CA ARG A 15 -24.72 13.06 5.62
C ARG A 15 -25.52 14.22 4.97
N SER A 16 -26.19 15.04 5.75
CA SER A 16 -27.01 16.15 5.21
C SER A 16 -26.14 17.23 4.57
N HIS A 17 -24.96 17.51 5.12
CA HIS A 17 -24.00 18.43 4.53
C HIS A 17 -23.47 17.91 3.20
N TYR A 18 -23.05 16.64 3.15
CA TYR A 18 -22.61 16.01 1.91
C TYR A 18 -23.72 15.95 0.86
N MET A 19 -24.97 15.70 1.27
CA MET A 19 -26.13 15.69 0.38
C MET A 19 -26.38 17.08 -0.24
N ARG A 20 -26.24 18.16 0.53
CA ARG A 20 -26.35 19.54 0.01
C ARG A 20 -25.28 19.86 -1.03
N LEU A 21 -24.05 19.42 -0.80
CA LEU A 21 -22.95 19.57 -1.75
C LEU A 21 -23.29 18.83 -3.06
N TYR A 22 -23.73 17.58 -2.94
CA TYR A 22 -24.14 16.76 -4.08
C TYR A 22 -25.26 17.39 -4.90
N GLN A 23 -26.31 17.88 -4.23
CA GLN A 23 -27.45 18.56 -4.88
C GLN A 23 -27.04 19.85 -5.61
N LYS A 24 -25.98 20.52 -5.13
CA LYS A 24 -25.36 21.68 -5.80
C LYS A 24 -24.40 21.31 -6.92
N GLY A 25 -24.27 20.02 -7.26
CA GLY A 25 -23.32 19.54 -8.29
C GLY A 25 -21.86 19.60 -7.86
N ILE A 26 -21.58 19.85 -6.57
CA ILE A 26 -20.20 19.89 -6.05
C ILE A 26 -19.72 18.47 -5.84
N ARG A 27 -18.64 18.11 -6.55
CA ARG A 27 -17.97 16.82 -6.34
C ARG A 27 -17.04 16.92 -5.13
N PHE A 28 -17.13 15.94 -4.24
CA PHE A 28 -16.27 15.80 -3.08
C PHE A 28 -15.75 14.36 -2.98
N ARG A 29 -14.66 14.18 -2.29
CA ARG A 29 -14.15 12.84 -1.98
C ARG A 29 -15.00 12.25 -0.85
N VAL A 30 -15.64 11.10 -1.08
CA VAL A 30 -16.37 10.40 -0.02
C VAL A 30 -15.35 9.92 1.01
N PRO A 31 -15.48 10.30 2.30
CA PRO A 31 -14.57 9.85 3.33
C PRO A 31 -14.68 8.33 3.54
N PHE A 32 -13.56 7.67 3.74
CA PHE A 32 -13.49 6.24 4.04
C PHE A 32 -13.63 5.98 5.54
N PRO A 33 -14.04 4.75 5.96
CA PRO A 33 -14.15 4.39 7.37
C PRO A 33 -12.76 4.23 7.99
N GLU A 34 -12.65 4.53 9.28
CA GLU A 34 -11.48 4.19 10.07
C GLU A 34 -11.57 2.75 10.54
N VAL A 35 -10.63 1.91 10.11
CA VAL A 35 -10.62 0.47 10.42
C VAL A 35 -9.55 0.18 11.45
N THR A 36 -9.91 -0.53 12.52
CA THR A 36 -8.97 -0.96 13.57
C THR A 36 -9.12 -2.44 13.86
N TYR A 37 -8.01 -3.07 14.28
CA TYR A 37 -7.98 -4.47 14.69
C TYR A 37 -7.25 -4.60 16.02
N GLN A 38 -7.96 -5.11 17.03
CA GLN A 38 -7.42 -5.31 18.36
C GLN A 38 -8.00 -6.59 18.99
N ASN A 39 -7.16 -7.40 19.60
CA ASN A 39 -7.56 -8.61 20.34
C ASN A 39 -8.47 -9.57 19.54
N GLY A 40 -8.21 -9.74 18.24
CA GLY A 40 -9.02 -10.62 17.39
C GLY A 40 -10.33 -10.00 16.90
N VAL A 41 -10.57 -8.71 17.19
CA VAL A 41 -11.79 -7.99 16.83
C VAL A 41 -11.46 -6.88 15.83
N LEU A 42 -12.14 -6.91 14.70
CA LEU A 42 -12.06 -5.94 13.63
C LEU A 42 -13.26 -4.98 13.71
N THR A 43 -12.98 -3.68 13.73
CA THR A 43 -14.01 -2.64 13.78
C THR A 43 -13.81 -1.61 12.67
N ALA A 44 -14.90 -0.99 12.24
CA ALA A 44 -14.88 0.08 11.26
C ALA A 44 -15.75 1.25 11.74
N ALA A 45 -15.14 2.38 12.04
CA ALA A 45 -15.84 3.57 12.48
C ALA A 45 -16.38 4.38 11.29
N ALA A 46 -17.64 4.82 11.40
CA ALA A 46 -18.28 5.64 10.37
C ALA A 46 -17.61 7.03 10.29
N PRO A 47 -17.22 7.49 9.10
CA PRO A 47 -16.53 8.78 8.94
C PRO A 47 -17.42 10.00 9.17
N TYR A 48 -18.73 9.83 9.14
CA TYR A 48 -19.75 10.85 9.43
C TYR A 48 -21.08 10.19 9.81
N SER A 49 -21.94 10.91 10.48
CA SER A 49 -23.25 10.41 10.89
C SER A 49 -24.12 10.01 9.68
N GLY A 50 -24.68 8.80 9.74
CA GLY A 50 -25.50 8.23 8.65
C GLY A 50 -24.69 7.69 7.45
N ALA A 51 -23.37 7.53 7.58
CA ALA A 51 -22.57 6.85 6.59
C ALA A 51 -22.95 5.37 6.49
N VAL A 52 -23.04 4.87 5.26
CA VAL A 52 -23.30 3.45 4.99
C VAL A 52 -21.95 2.77 4.70
N ILE A 53 -21.54 1.86 5.55
CA ILE A 53 -20.32 1.08 5.36
C ILE A 53 -20.70 -0.32 4.88
N ARG A 54 -20.04 -0.79 3.84
CA ARG A 54 -20.13 -2.16 3.36
C ARG A 54 -18.76 -2.81 3.39
N TYR A 55 -18.72 -4.13 3.47
CA TYR A 55 -17.47 -4.86 3.57
C TYR A 55 -17.47 -6.13 2.73
N THR A 56 -16.29 -6.67 2.50
CA THR A 56 -16.01 -8.01 1.97
C THR A 56 -15.06 -8.75 2.91
N ALA A 57 -15.05 -10.07 2.85
CA ALA A 57 -14.18 -10.94 3.67
C ALA A 57 -13.22 -11.78 2.80
N ASP A 58 -13.12 -11.48 1.52
CA ASP A 58 -12.31 -12.17 0.51
C ASP A 58 -11.22 -11.26 -0.09
N GLY A 59 -11.10 -10.04 0.46
CA GLY A 59 -10.15 -9.01 0.04
C GLY A 59 -10.50 -8.29 -1.24
N ASN A 60 -11.62 -8.60 -1.88
CA ASN A 60 -12.11 -7.86 -3.02
C ASN A 60 -12.68 -6.50 -2.59
N GLU A 61 -12.75 -5.57 -3.54
CA GLU A 61 -13.33 -4.25 -3.27
C GLU A 61 -14.85 -4.37 -3.02
N PRO A 62 -15.39 -3.80 -1.92
CA PRO A 62 -16.82 -3.81 -1.67
C PRO A 62 -17.61 -3.05 -2.73
N THR A 63 -18.73 -3.64 -3.15
CA THR A 63 -19.73 -3.05 -4.04
C THR A 63 -20.96 -2.59 -3.27
N CYS A 64 -21.89 -1.93 -3.94
CA CYS A 64 -23.19 -1.55 -3.32
C CYS A 64 -24.06 -2.77 -2.95
N PHE A 65 -23.72 -3.97 -3.40
CA PHE A 65 -24.39 -5.23 -3.07
C PHE A 65 -23.69 -6.03 -1.98
N SER A 66 -22.47 -5.62 -1.58
CA SER A 66 -21.72 -6.29 -0.51
C SER A 66 -22.45 -6.17 0.83
N PRO A 67 -22.22 -7.06 1.79
CA PRO A 67 -22.81 -7.02 3.12
C PRO A 67 -22.67 -5.67 3.79
N LEU A 68 -23.72 -5.27 4.52
CA LEU A 68 -23.70 -4.06 5.33
C LEU A 68 -22.90 -4.32 6.61
N TYR A 69 -21.99 -3.40 6.94
CA TYR A 69 -21.28 -3.45 8.21
C TYR A 69 -22.18 -2.93 9.33
N THR A 70 -22.47 -3.76 10.33
CA THR A 70 -23.38 -3.46 11.42
C THR A 70 -22.72 -3.53 12.80
N GLY A 71 -21.45 -3.93 12.90
CA GLY A 71 -20.79 -4.06 14.20
C GLY A 71 -19.50 -4.88 14.12
N GLU A 72 -18.95 -5.21 15.26
CA GLU A 72 -17.69 -5.92 15.42
C GLU A 72 -17.63 -7.24 14.65
N ILE A 73 -16.50 -7.54 14.03
CA ILE A 73 -16.21 -8.81 13.36
C ILE A 73 -15.06 -9.51 14.09
N LYS A 74 -15.31 -10.70 14.60
CA LYS A 74 -14.25 -11.56 15.15
C LYS A 74 -13.58 -12.31 14.02
N THR A 75 -12.28 -12.18 13.90
CA THR A 75 -11.49 -12.84 12.84
C THR A 75 -10.03 -12.98 13.26
N GLU A 76 -9.39 -14.01 12.74
CA GLU A 76 -7.92 -14.18 12.83
C GLU A 76 -7.20 -13.72 11.57
N GLN A 77 -7.95 -13.35 10.52
CA GLN A 77 -7.44 -12.93 9.22
C GLN A 77 -8.00 -11.54 8.83
N PRO A 78 -7.68 -10.47 9.58
CA PRO A 78 -8.22 -9.13 9.34
C PRO A 78 -7.82 -8.57 7.97
N GLU A 79 -6.71 -9.02 7.41
CA GLU A 79 -6.19 -8.62 6.10
C GLU A 79 -7.10 -9.02 4.92
N ASN A 80 -8.01 -9.97 5.10
CA ASN A 80 -8.98 -10.37 4.08
C ASN A 80 -10.17 -9.42 4.00
N TYR A 81 -10.34 -8.57 5.01
CA TYR A 81 -11.50 -7.68 5.05
C TYR A 81 -11.19 -6.35 4.38
N ARG A 82 -12.13 -5.88 3.55
CA ARG A 82 -12.12 -4.55 2.96
C ARG A 82 -13.41 -3.83 3.31
N PHE A 83 -13.31 -2.55 3.60
CA PHE A 83 -14.44 -1.71 3.99
C PHE A 83 -14.51 -0.50 3.07
N LYS A 84 -15.71 -0.09 2.72
CA LYS A 84 -15.97 1.05 1.86
C LYS A 84 -17.21 1.80 2.32
N THR A 85 -17.12 3.13 2.39
CA THR A 85 -18.29 3.98 2.62
C THR A 85 -18.99 4.25 1.31
N PHE A 86 -20.30 4.07 1.27
CA PHE A 86 -21.13 4.42 0.13
C PHE A 86 -21.99 5.65 0.44
N PHE A 87 -21.86 6.66 -0.38
CA PHE A 87 -22.73 7.85 -0.36
C PHE A 87 -23.98 7.62 -1.21
N THR A 88 -23.81 7.08 -2.41
CA THR A 88 -24.87 6.54 -3.28
C THR A 88 -24.47 5.13 -3.73
N PRO A 89 -25.36 4.32 -4.34
CA PRO A 89 -25.00 3.00 -4.86
C PRO A 89 -23.81 3.00 -5.83
N HIS A 90 -23.61 4.11 -6.55
CA HIS A 90 -22.55 4.24 -7.57
C HIS A 90 -21.40 5.16 -7.16
N TRP A 91 -21.44 5.73 -5.96
CA TRP A 91 -20.42 6.65 -5.48
C TRP A 91 -20.02 6.37 -4.04
N GLY A 92 -18.81 5.91 -3.86
CA GLY A 92 -18.24 5.56 -2.56
C GLY A 92 -16.81 6.05 -2.39
N SER A 93 -16.27 5.79 -1.20
CA SER A 93 -14.87 6.04 -0.89
C SER A 93 -13.95 5.04 -1.62
N ILE A 94 -12.65 5.19 -1.44
CA ILE A 94 -11.72 4.08 -1.65
C ILE A 94 -12.04 2.96 -0.63
N ALA A 95 -11.70 1.72 -0.98
CA ALA A 95 -11.76 0.61 -0.04
C ALA A 95 -10.53 0.65 0.88
N VAL A 96 -10.75 0.38 2.17
CA VAL A 96 -9.70 0.33 3.20
C VAL A 96 -9.81 -0.96 4.01
N GLY A 97 -8.73 -1.37 4.65
CA GLY A 97 -8.67 -2.56 5.49
C GLY A 97 -7.40 -2.54 6.33
N ILE A 98 -7.19 -3.63 7.07
CA ILE A 98 -5.93 -3.83 7.79
C ILE A 98 -4.91 -4.35 6.78
N GLU A 99 -3.80 -3.64 6.65
CA GLU A 99 -2.66 -4.08 5.87
C GLU A 99 -1.79 -5.02 6.74
N LYS A 100 -1.54 -6.22 6.23
CA LYS A 100 -0.58 -7.13 6.83
C LYS A 100 0.71 -7.01 6.05
N TYR A 101 1.71 -6.44 6.69
CA TYR A 101 3.05 -6.41 6.13
C TYR A 101 3.73 -7.75 6.36
N LEU A 102 4.12 -8.41 5.28
CA LEU A 102 4.92 -9.62 5.30
C LEU A 102 6.39 -9.21 5.24
N HIS A 103 7.21 -9.79 6.11
CA HIS A 103 8.67 -9.74 6.04
C HIS A 103 9.17 -11.13 5.63
N PRO A 104 9.15 -11.46 4.32
CA PRO A 104 9.57 -12.78 3.86
C PRO A 104 11.08 -12.96 4.04
N GLU A 105 11.51 -14.16 4.37
CA GLU A 105 12.92 -14.53 4.30
C GLU A 105 13.37 -14.49 2.84
N MET A 106 14.41 -13.69 2.58
CA MET A 106 14.89 -13.45 1.24
C MET A 106 16.40 -13.23 1.21
N LYS A 107 17.02 -13.58 0.09
CA LYS A 107 18.37 -13.21 -0.23
C LYS A 107 18.37 -11.99 -1.14
N VAL A 108 19.20 -11.01 -0.83
CA VAL A 108 19.37 -9.81 -1.67
C VAL A 108 20.75 -9.83 -2.29
N THR A 109 20.79 -9.69 -3.61
CA THR A 109 22.03 -9.54 -4.39
C THR A 109 21.95 -8.31 -5.28
N THR A 110 23.09 -7.72 -5.63
CA THR A 110 23.13 -6.53 -6.47
C THR A 110 24.42 -6.48 -7.30
N THR A 111 24.34 -5.87 -8.46
CA THR A 111 25.49 -5.50 -9.29
C THR A 111 26.08 -4.14 -8.91
N ILE A 112 25.40 -3.41 -8.03
CA ILE A 112 25.79 -2.07 -7.60
C ILE A 112 26.86 -2.19 -6.52
N ASP A 113 27.94 -1.43 -6.65
CA ASP A 113 28.93 -1.30 -5.60
C ASP A 113 28.30 -0.63 -4.37
N ALA A 114 28.16 -1.41 -3.29
CA ALA A 114 27.46 -1.00 -2.08
C ALA A 114 28.34 -0.18 -1.15
N HIS A 115 27.79 0.84 -0.54
CA HIS A 115 28.47 1.56 0.52
C HIS A 115 28.72 0.63 1.73
N PRO A 116 29.95 0.56 2.29
CA PRO A 116 30.32 -0.43 3.33
C PRO A 116 29.40 -0.42 4.57
N LYS A 117 28.86 0.73 4.92
CA LYS A 117 27.93 0.89 6.07
C LYS A 117 26.47 0.69 5.72
N CYS A 118 26.12 0.56 4.43
CA CYS A 118 24.74 0.44 3.96
C CYS A 118 24.66 -0.63 2.84
N PRO A 119 25.04 -1.89 3.15
CA PRO A 119 25.04 -2.98 2.17
C PRO A 119 23.62 -3.38 1.76
N ALA A 120 23.48 -4.10 0.65
CA ALA A 120 22.18 -4.49 0.11
C ALA A 120 21.37 -5.42 1.05
N GLN A 121 22.02 -6.14 1.95
CA GLN A 121 21.38 -6.99 2.95
C GLN A 121 20.45 -6.23 3.90
N LEU A 122 20.68 -4.92 4.09
CA LEU A 122 19.79 -4.07 4.89
C LEU A 122 18.38 -3.90 4.27
N LEU A 123 18.20 -4.24 3.00
CA LEU A 123 16.88 -4.25 2.35
C LEU A 123 16.02 -5.44 2.79
N ALA A 124 16.60 -6.43 3.48
CA ALA A 124 15.93 -7.66 3.92
C ALA A 124 15.99 -7.88 5.45
N ASP A 125 16.41 -6.89 6.23
CA ASP A 125 16.57 -7.02 7.68
C ASP A 125 15.28 -6.72 8.48
N GLY A 126 14.19 -6.36 7.79
CA GLY A 126 12.91 -6.05 8.41
C GLY A 126 12.88 -4.73 9.20
N ASN A 127 13.90 -3.90 9.09
CA ASN A 127 14.00 -2.65 9.82
C ASN A 127 13.82 -1.44 8.88
N GLU A 128 12.70 -0.77 8.97
CA GLU A 128 12.36 0.40 8.15
C GLU A 128 13.30 1.61 8.32
N LYS A 129 14.18 1.58 9.34
CA LYS A 129 15.17 2.65 9.58
C LYS A 129 16.49 2.39 8.89
N THR A 130 16.72 1.20 8.38
CA THR A 130 17.91 0.84 7.62
C THR A 130 17.65 1.01 6.13
N PHE A 131 18.71 1.21 5.36
CA PHE A 131 18.60 1.40 3.92
C PHE A 131 19.87 0.96 3.19
N PHE A 132 19.72 0.57 1.98
CA PHE A 132 20.81 0.36 1.04
C PHE A 132 21.28 1.68 0.44
N ARG A 133 22.59 1.85 0.27
CA ARG A 133 23.17 2.97 -0.45
C ARG A 133 24.29 2.50 -1.39
N SER A 134 24.23 2.97 -2.62
CA SER A 134 25.33 2.77 -3.58
C SER A 134 26.55 3.62 -3.20
N ASN A 135 27.74 3.10 -3.49
CA ASN A 135 29.02 3.80 -3.32
C ASN A 135 29.43 4.58 -4.58
N ARG A 136 28.70 4.39 -5.67
CA ARG A 136 28.87 5.04 -6.97
C ARG A 136 27.53 5.44 -7.56
N ARG A 137 27.57 6.26 -8.60
CA ARG A 137 26.38 6.51 -9.40
C ARG A 137 25.90 5.22 -10.05
N VAL A 138 24.61 4.95 -9.95
CA VAL A 138 23.96 3.79 -10.58
C VAL A 138 24.00 3.96 -12.11
N LYS A 139 24.17 2.85 -12.84
CA LYS A 139 24.28 2.81 -14.29
C LYS A 139 23.11 2.04 -14.89
N ASP A 140 22.90 2.24 -16.18
CA ASP A 140 21.99 1.42 -16.98
C ASP A 140 22.37 -0.05 -16.88
N GLY A 141 21.38 -0.92 -16.66
CA GLY A 141 21.54 -2.35 -16.46
C GLY A 141 21.99 -2.78 -15.07
N ASP A 142 22.27 -1.85 -14.15
CA ASP A 142 22.47 -2.22 -12.73
C ASP A 142 21.21 -2.87 -12.16
N THR A 143 21.38 -3.83 -11.25
CA THR A 143 20.25 -4.56 -10.69
C THR A 143 20.33 -4.72 -9.18
N VAL A 144 19.14 -4.82 -8.55
CA VAL A 144 18.94 -5.36 -7.21
C VAL A 144 17.96 -6.51 -7.33
N LEU A 145 18.39 -7.70 -6.91
CA LEU A 145 17.60 -8.93 -6.99
C LEU A 145 17.23 -9.41 -5.58
N PHE A 146 15.97 -9.69 -5.37
CA PHE A 146 15.37 -10.28 -4.18
C PHE A 146 14.91 -11.70 -4.53
N GLU A 147 15.51 -12.71 -3.92
CA GLU A 147 15.16 -14.12 -4.07
C GLU A 147 14.48 -14.59 -2.79
N PHE A 148 13.21 -14.96 -2.87
CA PHE A 148 12.45 -15.43 -1.71
C PHE A 148 12.73 -16.91 -1.46
N GLU A 149 12.98 -17.28 -0.19
CA GLU A 149 13.23 -18.70 0.19
C GLU A 149 12.02 -19.58 -0.13
N LYS A 150 10.81 -19.04 0.09
CA LYS A 150 9.55 -19.66 -0.33
C LYS A 150 8.82 -18.70 -1.27
N PRO A 151 8.07 -19.21 -2.26
CA PRO A 151 7.27 -18.34 -3.11
C PRO A 151 6.41 -17.40 -2.27
N LEU A 152 6.55 -16.10 -2.50
CA LEU A 152 5.82 -15.06 -1.78
C LEU A 152 4.41 -14.94 -2.36
N ASP A 153 3.43 -15.37 -1.57
CA ASP A 153 2.01 -15.18 -1.87
C ASP A 153 1.54 -13.88 -1.23
N CYS A 154 1.44 -12.85 -2.03
CA CYS A 154 0.99 -11.52 -1.60
C CYS A 154 0.17 -10.87 -2.71
N ARG A 155 -0.64 -9.89 -2.35
CA ARG A 155 -1.45 -9.14 -3.34
C ARG A 155 -0.70 -7.98 -3.95
N LYS A 156 0.17 -7.37 -3.17
CA LYS A 156 0.89 -6.16 -3.55
C LYS A 156 2.26 -6.11 -2.89
N ILE A 157 3.24 -5.65 -3.65
CA ILE A 157 4.55 -5.27 -3.14
C ILE A 157 4.70 -3.77 -3.33
N THR A 158 5.08 -3.08 -2.27
CA THR A 158 5.43 -1.66 -2.32
C THR A 158 6.93 -1.53 -2.10
N ILE A 159 7.60 -0.82 -2.98
CA ILE A 159 9.03 -0.50 -2.90
C ILE A 159 9.13 1.00 -2.70
N LYS A 160 9.82 1.42 -1.66
CA LYS A 160 10.05 2.84 -1.35
C LYS A 160 11.51 3.19 -1.45
N SER A 161 11.80 4.33 -2.06
CA SER A 161 13.14 4.89 -2.11
C SER A 161 13.19 6.26 -1.43
N GLY A 162 14.37 6.84 -1.22
CA GLY A 162 14.52 8.15 -0.62
C GLY A 162 14.32 8.22 0.90
N ALA A 163 14.41 7.10 1.60
CA ALA A 163 14.09 7.00 3.04
C ALA A 163 14.89 7.95 3.96
N TYR A 164 16.07 8.39 3.55
CA TYR A 164 16.96 9.19 4.42
C TYR A 164 16.92 10.70 4.11
N GLN A 165 16.80 11.08 2.85
CA GLN A 165 16.61 12.48 2.42
C GLN A 165 15.81 12.47 1.11
N PRO A 166 14.51 12.80 1.16
CA PRO A 166 13.58 12.55 0.07
C PRO A 166 13.98 13.13 -1.30
N SER A 167 14.74 14.22 -1.32
CA SER A 167 15.03 14.92 -2.59
C SER A 167 16.28 14.45 -3.35
N HIS A 168 17.14 13.59 -2.75
CA HIS A 168 18.46 13.32 -3.33
C HIS A 168 18.75 11.84 -3.63
N TYR A 169 17.93 10.92 -3.14
CA TYR A 169 18.18 9.47 -3.22
C TYR A 169 16.98 8.67 -3.70
N ILE A 170 16.06 9.32 -4.43
CA ILE A 170 14.91 8.65 -5.01
C ILE A 170 15.30 7.94 -6.31
N ILE A 171 14.68 6.79 -6.54
CA ILE A 171 14.79 6.03 -7.78
C ILE A 171 13.73 6.57 -8.74
N THR A 172 14.14 7.15 -9.86
CA THR A 172 13.20 7.66 -10.89
C THR A 172 13.31 6.91 -12.21
N HIS A 173 14.45 6.23 -12.44
CA HIS A 173 14.76 5.55 -13.67
C HIS A 173 15.10 4.08 -13.40
N ALA A 174 14.06 3.30 -13.10
CA ALA A 174 14.16 1.86 -12.95
C ALA A 174 12.81 1.20 -13.24
N ILE A 175 12.88 -0.07 -13.62
CA ILE A 175 11.73 -0.95 -13.78
C ILE A 175 11.77 -2.03 -12.71
N VAL A 176 10.58 -2.52 -12.35
CA VAL A 176 10.42 -3.66 -11.45
C VAL A 176 9.94 -4.84 -12.26
N GLU A 177 10.63 -5.94 -12.12
CA GLU A 177 10.31 -7.21 -12.75
C GLU A 177 10.07 -8.27 -11.68
N ILE A 178 9.14 -9.18 -11.93
CA ILE A 178 8.87 -10.33 -11.07
C ILE A 178 9.10 -11.64 -11.81
N SER A 179 9.38 -12.68 -11.05
CA SER A 179 9.54 -14.04 -11.55
C SER A 179 8.82 -15.04 -10.67
N THR A 180 8.11 -15.98 -11.28
CA THR A 180 7.43 -17.09 -10.60
C THR A 180 8.31 -18.34 -10.49
N ASP A 181 9.32 -18.46 -11.33
CA ASP A 181 10.25 -19.61 -11.40
C ASP A 181 11.68 -19.29 -10.91
N GLY A 182 12.02 -18.00 -10.78
CA GLY A 182 13.36 -17.51 -10.44
C GLY A 182 14.28 -17.31 -11.65
N GLU A 183 13.83 -17.66 -12.86
CA GLU A 183 14.64 -17.62 -14.10
C GLU A 183 14.11 -16.58 -15.09
N ARG A 184 12.81 -16.60 -15.35
CA ARG A 184 12.15 -15.70 -16.29
C ARG A 184 11.54 -14.52 -15.56
N PHE A 185 11.94 -13.32 -15.96
CA PHE A 185 11.48 -12.07 -15.37
C PHE A 185 10.51 -11.34 -16.31
N ILE A 186 9.40 -10.87 -15.75
CA ILE A 186 8.37 -10.13 -16.46
C ILE A 186 8.26 -8.74 -15.83
N ARG A 187 8.32 -7.70 -16.67
CA ARG A 187 8.12 -6.32 -16.22
C ARG A 187 6.73 -6.16 -15.60
N SER A 188 6.68 -5.66 -14.36
CA SER A 188 5.46 -5.58 -13.58
C SER A 188 5.25 -4.22 -12.89
N GLY A 189 6.24 -3.33 -12.98
CA GLY A 189 6.15 -1.99 -12.38
C GLY A 189 7.25 -1.04 -12.85
N TRP A 190 7.12 0.20 -12.43
CA TRP A 190 8.11 1.27 -12.59
C TRP A 190 8.04 2.18 -11.37
N PHE A 191 9.05 3.00 -11.18
CA PHE A 191 9.07 4.00 -10.11
C PHE A 191 8.38 5.29 -10.56
N ASP A 192 7.61 5.89 -9.67
CA ASP A 192 6.96 7.19 -9.89
C ASP A 192 7.93 8.37 -9.60
N ALA A 193 7.40 9.59 -9.66
CA ALA A 193 8.17 10.81 -9.43
C ALA A 193 8.61 10.99 -7.96
N GLU A 194 7.92 10.35 -7.03
CA GLU A 194 8.22 10.32 -5.61
C GLU A 194 9.26 9.25 -5.25
N GLY A 195 9.58 8.37 -6.21
CA GLY A 195 10.53 7.28 -6.04
C GLY A 195 9.93 6.03 -5.42
N ASP A 196 8.62 5.88 -5.53
CA ASP A 196 7.88 4.71 -5.06
C ASP A 196 7.46 3.83 -6.24
N SER A 197 7.31 2.53 -6.00
CA SER A 197 6.77 1.58 -6.97
C SER A 197 5.81 0.62 -6.30
N GLU A 198 4.70 0.34 -6.97
CA GLU A 198 3.73 -0.68 -6.57
C GLU A 198 3.61 -1.77 -7.63
N VAL A 199 3.70 -3.02 -7.20
CA VAL A 199 3.53 -4.20 -8.04
C VAL A 199 2.35 -5.00 -7.52
N ILE A 200 1.36 -5.24 -8.38
CA ILE A 200 0.22 -6.10 -8.06
C ILE A 200 0.58 -7.53 -8.43
N CYS A 201 0.48 -8.42 -7.46
CA CYS A 201 0.77 -9.84 -7.61
C CYS A 201 -0.56 -10.63 -7.73
N THR A 202 -0.72 -11.37 -8.81
CA THR A 202 -1.90 -12.24 -9.04
C THR A 202 -1.58 -13.72 -8.83
N VAL A 203 -0.30 -14.03 -8.70
CA VAL A 203 0.25 -15.38 -8.46
C VAL A 203 1.43 -15.27 -7.51
N PRO A 204 1.78 -16.34 -6.76
CA PRO A 204 2.98 -16.36 -5.92
C PRO A 204 4.23 -16.13 -6.76
N ILE A 205 5.15 -15.31 -6.24
CA ILE A 205 6.41 -14.96 -6.91
C ILE A 205 7.60 -15.55 -6.16
N LYS A 206 8.63 -15.95 -6.91
CA LYS A 206 9.87 -16.51 -6.36
C LYS A 206 11.00 -15.49 -6.30
N ALA A 207 10.96 -14.51 -7.17
CA ALA A 207 11.95 -13.42 -7.18
C ALA A 207 11.36 -12.10 -7.66
N LEU A 208 11.96 -11.01 -7.21
CA LEU A 208 11.72 -9.64 -7.68
C LEU A 208 13.06 -9.02 -8.06
N ARG A 209 13.10 -8.31 -9.17
CA ARG A 209 14.29 -7.61 -9.64
C ARG A 209 13.99 -6.16 -9.95
N ILE A 210 14.81 -5.26 -9.44
CA ILE A 210 14.85 -3.87 -9.86
C ILE A 210 15.96 -3.74 -10.90
N VAL A 211 15.64 -3.20 -12.07
CA VAL A 211 16.61 -2.94 -13.15
C VAL A 211 16.66 -1.46 -13.38
N PHE A 212 17.81 -0.85 -13.18
CA PHE A 212 18.02 0.57 -13.40
C PHE A 212 18.18 0.84 -14.89
N THR A 213 17.60 1.95 -15.34
CA THR A 213 17.63 2.39 -16.73
C THR A 213 18.29 3.76 -16.83
N GLU A 214 18.76 4.12 -18.02
CA GLU A 214 19.21 5.50 -18.28
C GLU A 214 18.09 6.52 -18.11
N PRO A 215 18.40 7.76 -17.65
CA PRO A 215 17.46 8.84 -17.54
C PRO A 215 16.91 9.28 -18.90
#